data_d902dbd9ae2203bbf897bfad263e91cc
#
_entry.id   d902dbd9ae2203bbf897bfad263e91cc
#
_cell.length_a   1.000
_cell.length_b   1.000
_cell.length_c   1.000
_cell.angle_alpha   90.00
_cell.angle_beta   90.00
_cell.angle_gamma   90.00
#
_symmetry.space_group_name_H-M   'P 1'
#
loop_
_entity.id
_entity.type
_entity.pdbx_description
1 polymer ?
#
loop_
_entity_poly.entity_id
_entity_poly.type
_entity_poly.pdbx_seq_one_letter_code
_entity_poly.pdbx_strand_id
1 'polypeptide(L)'
;MATIFTKIINGEIPSYKVAETEDFFAFLDINPNAKGHTLCIPKKEVNKIFDLDEETYLELMKFSRKVALAIRKSIECKRVGMSVIGLEVPHVHVHLIPLNEMKEATFGS
;
A
#
# COMPACT_ATOMS: atom_id res chain seq x y z
N MET A 1 -19.53 1.53 6.53
CA MET A 1 -18.93 2.84 6.79
C MET A 1 -17.62 2.98 6.03
N ALA A 2 -17.43 4.08 5.33
CA ALA A 2 -16.24 4.27 4.50
C ALA A 2 -14.98 4.49 5.34
N THR A 3 -13.90 3.78 5.00
CA THR A 3 -12.59 4.02 5.63
C THR A 3 -11.95 5.27 5.05
N ILE A 4 -10.87 5.74 5.69
CA ILE A 4 -10.08 6.84 5.15
C ILE A 4 -9.55 6.51 3.75
N PHE A 5 -9.24 5.23 3.49
CA PHE A 5 -8.74 4.80 2.18
C PHE A 5 -9.83 4.86 1.11
N THR A 6 -11.06 4.51 1.45
CA THR A 6 -12.20 4.67 0.53
C THR A 6 -12.37 6.14 0.15
N LYS A 7 -12.22 7.04 1.12
CA LYS A 7 -12.32 8.48 0.88
C LYS A 7 -11.20 8.97 -0.02
N ILE A 8 -10.00 8.41 0.12
CA ILE A 8 -8.87 8.72 -0.76
C ILE A 8 -9.16 8.27 -2.19
N ILE A 9 -9.67 7.05 -2.36
CA ILE A 9 -10.04 6.52 -3.68
C ILE A 9 -11.06 7.42 -4.36
N ASN A 10 -12.03 7.91 -3.61
CA ASN A 10 -13.11 8.75 -4.13
C ASN A 10 -12.71 10.23 -4.32
N GLY A 11 -11.49 10.59 -3.96
CA GLY A 11 -11.02 11.97 -4.09
C GLY A 11 -11.50 12.91 -2.98
N GLU A 12 -12.16 12.39 -1.96
CA GLU A 12 -12.64 13.21 -0.83
C GLU A 12 -11.50 13.69 0.06
N ILE A 13 -10.42 12.90 0.12
CA ILE A 13 -9.19 13.22 0.84
C ILE A 13 -8.06 13.25 -0.17
N PRO A 14 -7.25 14.31 -0.21
CA PRO A 14 -6.12 14.40 -1.14
C PRO A 14 -5.08 13.30 -0.88
N SER A 15 -4.45 12.82 -1.93
CA SER A 15 -3.35 11.87 -1.82
C SER A 15 -2.41 12.04 -3.01
N TYR A 16 -1.21 11.50 -2.87
CA TYR A 16 -0.23 11.45 -3.97
C TYR A 16 -0.37 10.09 -4.65
N LYS A 17 -1.17 10.02 -5.70
CA LYS A 17 -1.41 8.78 -6.43
C LYS A 17 -0.14 8.32 -7.14
N VAL A 18 0.18 7.04 -6.97
CA VAL A 18 1.31 6.38 -7.63
C VAL A 18 0.83 5.54 -8.81
N ALA A 19 -0.26 4.79 -8.64
CA ALA A 19 -0.81 3.94 -9.68
C ALA A 19 -2.29 3.66 -9.40
N GLU A 20 -3.01 3.29 -10.44
CA GLU A 20 -4.42 2.96 -10.30
C GLU A 20 -4.85 2.02 -11.42
N THR A 21 -5.67 1.04 -11.07
CA THR A 21 -6.37 0.19 -12.02
C THR A 21 -7.86 0.25 -11.68
N GLU A 22 -8.68 -0.52 -12.39
CA GLU A 22 -10.12 -0.59 -12.07
C GLU A 22 -10.37 -1.02 -10.63
N ASP A 23 -9.58 -1.99 -10.13
CA ASP A 23 -9.82 -2.61 -8.83
C ASP A 23 -8.82 -2.21 -7.73
N PHE A 24 -7.72 -1.56 -8.07
CA PHE A 24 -6.64 -1.26 -7.12
C PHE A 24 -6.15 0.18 -7.22
N PHE A 25 -5.59 0.65 -6.10
CA PHE A 25 -5.11 2.01 -5.99
C PHE A 25 -3.82 2.03 -5.18
N ALA A 26 -2.84 2.80 -5.61
CA ALA A 26 -1.58 2.97 -4.88
C ALA A 26 -1.28 4.45 -4.68
N PHE A 27 -0.86 4.81 -3.47
CA PHE A 27 -0.56 6.20 -3.11
C PHE A 27 0.54 6.25 -2.06
N LEU A 28 1.21 7.40 -1.97
CA LEU A 28 2.27 7.59 -0.98
C LEU A 28 1.68 7.70 0.42
N ASP A 29 2.33 7.05 1.39
CA ASP A 29 1.95 7.17 2.79
C ASP A 29 2.28 8.57 3.29
N ILE A 30 1.35 9.23 4.00
CA ILE A 30 1.58 10.56 4.56
C ILE A 30 2.45 10.54 5.81
N ASN A 31 2.60 9.37 6.43
CA ASN A 31 3.49 9.16 7.58
C ASN A 31 4.52 8.09 7.19
N PRO A 32 5.42 8.38 6.24
CA PRO A 32 6.27 7.35 5.67
C PRO A 32 7.37 6.89 6.63
N ASN A 33 7.69 5.59 6.56
CA ASN A 33 8.85 5.03 7.24
C ASN A 33 10.14 5.39 6.50
N ALA A 34 10.02 5.63 5.20
CA ALA A 34 11.13 6.03 4.34
C ALA A 34 10.57 6.75 3.13
N LYS A 35 11.40 7.55 2.47
CA LYS A 35 11.00 8.25 1.24
C LYS A 35 10.53 7.23 0.20
N GLY A 36 9.34 7.43 -0.32
CA GLY A 36 8.75 6.54 -1.30
C GLY A 36 7.90 5.41 -0.72
N HIS A 37 7.70 5.37 0.59
CA HIS A 37 6.79 4.43 1.24
C HIS A 37 5.42 4.55 0.59
N THR A 38 4.95 3.48 -0.03
CA THR A 38 3.71 3.45 -0.81
C THR A 38 2.75 2.44 -0.23
N LEU A 39 1.46 2.74 -0.31
CA LEU A 39 0.39 1.82 0.10
C LEU A 39 -0.36 1.36 -1.15
N CYS A 40 -0.56 0.05 -1.27
CA CYS A 40 -1.36 -0.54 -2.33
C CYS A 40 -2.62 -1.13 -1.70
N ILE A 41 -3.78 -0.72 -2.20
CA ILE A 41 -5.06 -1.12 -1.63
C ILE A 41 -6.01 -1.63 -2.70
N PRO A 42 -6.89 -2.59 -2.36
CA PRO A 42 -8.03 -2.88 -3.21
C PRO A 42 -9.05 -1.76 -3.05
N LYS A 43 -9.77 -1.44 -4.11
CA LYS A 43 -10.84 -0.43 -4.02
C LYS A 43 -12.02 -0.97 -3.22
N LYS A 44 -12.22 -2.29 -3.24
CA LYS A 44 -13.20 -2.96 -2.42
C LYS A 44 -12.77 -2.89 -0.96
N GLU A 45 -13.67 -2.44 -0.08
CA GLU A 45 -13.37 -2.27 1.33
C GLU A 45 -13.48 -3.59 2.07
N VAL A 46 -12.34 -4.25 2.28
CA VAL A 46 -12.22 -5.48 3.06
C VAL A 46 -11.18 -5.22 4.13
N ASN A 47 -11.48 -5.59 5.37
CA ASN A 47 -10.63 -5.28 6.52
C ASN A 47 -9.35 -6.10 6.55
N LYS A 48 -9.45 -7.42 6.38
CA LYS A 48 -8.33 -8.33 6.58
C LYS A 48 -7.91 -8.97 5.27
N ILE A 49 -6.59 -9.02 5.02
CA ILE A 49 -6.07 -9.55 3.77
C ILE A 49 -6.48 -11.00 3.50
N PHE A 50 -6.55 -11.81 4.54
CA PHE A 50 -6.90 -13.22 4.36
C PHE A 50 -8.41 -13.47 4.25
N ASP A 51 -9.20 -12.41 4.34
CA ASP A 51 -10.64 -12.45 4.05
C ASP A 51 -10.95 -12.06 2.61
N LEU A 52 -9.93 -11.66 1.84
CA LEU A 52 -10.12 -11.44 0.40
C LEU A 52 -10.37 -12.79 -0.29
N ASP A 53 -11.20 -12.78 -1.33
CA ASP A 53 -11.29 -13.95 -2.20
C ASP A 53 -9.93 -14.18 -2.88
N GLU A 54 -9.68 -15.44 -3.26
CA GLU A 54 -8.36 -15.81 -3.81
C GLU A 54 -7.98 -14.98 -5.03
N GLU A 55 -8.92 -14.76 -5.94
CA GLU A 55 -8.66 -13.99 -7.15
C GLU A 55 -8.22 -12.55 -6.81
N THR A 56 -8.94 -11.88 -5.92
CA THR A 56 -8.61 -10.51 -5.51
C THR A 56 -7.26 -10.49 -4.79
N TYR A 57 -7.01 -11.48 -3.93
CA TYR A 57 -5.73 -11.59 -3.23
C TYR A 57 -4.57 -11.68 -4.22
N LEU A 58 -4.67 -12.57 -5.21
CA LEU A 58 -3.63 -12.75 -6.21
C LEU A 58 -3.44 -11.51 -7.08
N GLU A 59 -4.54 -10.86 -7.47
CA GLU A 59 -4.46 -9.63 -8.27
C GLU A 59 -3.87 -8.48 -7.47
N LEU A 60 -4.15 -8.39 -6.17
CA LEU A 60 -3.53 -7.40 -5.30
C LEU A 60 -2.02 -7.60 -5.21
N MET A 61 -1.58 -8.85 -5.09
CA MET A 61 -0.15 -9.18 -5.06
C MET A 61 0.52 -8.82 -6.38
N LYS A 62 -0.14 -9.12 -7.50
CA LYS A 62 0.35 -8.80 -8.83
C LYS A 62 0.49 -7.28 -9.02
N PHE A 63 -0.52 -6.52 -8.60
CA PHE A 63 -0.52 -5.05 -8.64
C PHE A 63 0.61 -4.49 -7.77
N SER A 64 0.73 -4.99 -6.53
CA SER A 64 1.75 -4.55 -5.59
C SER A 64 3.16 -4.83 -6.11
N ARG A 65 3.36 -5.96 -6.77
CA ARG A 65 4.66 -6.29 -7.38
C ARG A 65 5.04 -5.27 -8.45
N LYS A 66 4.09 -4.90 -9.31
CA LYS A 66 4.36 -3.90 -10.35
C LYS A 66 4.76 -2.55 -9.75
N VAL A 67 4.05 -2.14 -8.70
CA VAL A 67 4.36 -0.88 -8.01
C VAL A 67 5.73 -0.98 -7.33
N ALA A 68 6.03 -2.10 -6.68
CA ALA A 68 7.33 -2.31 -6.04
C ALA A 68 8.48 -2.24 -7.04
N LEU A 69 8.31 -2.81 -8.23
CA LEU A 69 9.33 -2.75 -9.28
C LEU A 69 9.55 -1.31 -9.77
N ALA A 70 8.48 -0.52 -9.86
CA ALA A 70 8.58 0.89 -10.22
C ALA A 70 9.31 1.69 -9.14
N ILE A 71 9.03 1.41 -7.87
CA ILE A 71 9.72 2.05 -6.75
C ILE A 71 11.21 1.73 -6.80
N ARG A 72 11.55 0.45 -7.01
CA ARG A 72 12.94 0.01 -7.09
C ARG A 72 13.73 0.71 -8.18
N LYS A 73 13.08 1.04 -9.29
CA LYS A 73 13.71 1.78 -10.40
C LYS A 73 13.88 3.26 -10.09
N SER A 74 12.98 3.82 -9.29
CA SER A 74 12.90 5.27 -9.08
C SER A 74 13.64 5.75 -7.84
N ILE A 75 13.82 4.89 -6.86
CA ILE A 75 14.39 5.25 -5.56
C ILE A 75 15.54 4.31 -5.25
N GLU A 76 16.72 4.90 -4.96
CA GLU A 76 17.87 4.11 -4.57
C GLU A 76 17.64 3.51 -3.19
N CYS A 77 17.73 2.19 -3.10
CA CYS A 77 17.53 1.44 -1.86
C CYS A 77 18.14 0.06 -1.98
N LYS A 78 18.41 -0.56 -0.84
CA LYS A 78 18.94 -1.93 -0.81
C LYS A 78 17.91 -2.93 -1.29
N ARG A 79 16.65 -2.70 -0.91
CA ARG A 79 15.50 -3.51 -1.35
C ARG A 79 14.20 -2.81 -1.04
N VAL A 80 13.13 -3.25 -1.68
CA VAL A 80 11.77 -2.83 -1.34
C VAL A 80 11.18 -3.92 -0.46
N GLY A 81 10.80 -3.56 0.76
CA GLY A 81 10.12 -4.48 1.67
C GLY A 81 8.62 -4.42 1.50
N MET A 82 7.95 -5.50 1.87
CA MET A 82 6.48 -5.60 1.81
C MET A 82 5.95 -6.07 3.15
N SER A 83 4.91 -5.42 3.65
CA SER A 83 4.22 -5.91 4.84
C SER A 83 2.74 -5.56 4.80
N VAL A 84 1.93 -6.37 5.49
CA VAL A 84 0.49 -6.15 5.60
C VAL A 84 0.13 -6.38 7.07
N ILE A 85 -0.31 -5.33 7.75
CA ILE A 85 -0.60 -5.39 9.18
C ILE A 85 -2.08 -5.06 9.43
N GLY A 86 -2.48 -3.80 9.18
CA GLY A 86 -3.89 -3.42 9.20
C GLY A 86 -4.54 -3.29 10.57
N LEU A 87 -3.78 -3.00 11.61
CA LEU A 87 -4.35 -2.84 12.95
C LEU A 87 -5.03 -1.50 13.16
N GLU A 88 -4.67 -0.47 12.40
CA GLU A 88 -5.21 0.87 12.57
C GLU A 88 -6.36 1.19 11.62
N VAL A 89 -6.19 0.89 10.34
CA VAL A 89 -7.22 1.17 9.33
C VAL A 89 -7.85 -0.15 8.86
N PRO A 90 -9.17 -0.32 9.02
CA PRO A 90 -9.85 -1.59 8.66
C PRO A 90 -10.10 -1.70 7.15
N HIS A 91 -9.05 -1.60 6.38
CA HIS A 91 -9.07 -1.68 4.92
C HIS A 91 -7.70 -2.23 4.51
N VAL A 92 -7.68 -3.36 3.82
CA VAL A 92 -6.44 -4.02 3.42
C VAL A 92 -5.50 -3.03 2.76
N HIS A 93 -4.26 -2.95 3.25
CA HIS A 93 -3.24 -2.13 2.62
C HIS A 93 -1.88 -2.81 2.72
N VAL A 94 -1.24 -2.90 1.56
CA VAL A 94 0.09 -3.48 1.42
C VAL A 94 1.09 -2.33 1.50
N HIS A 95 1.98 -2.39 2.50
CA HIS A 95 3.07 -1.42 2.62
C HIS A 95 4.22 -1.85 1.72
N LEU A 96 4.69 -0.94 0.88
CA LEU A 96 5.89 -1.11 0.08
C LEU A 96 6.87 -0.03 0.53
N ILE A 97 7.99 -0.45 1.11
CA ILE A 97 8.92 0.47 1.74
C ILE A 97 10.33 0.28 1.17
N PRO A 98 10.93 1.34 0.59
CA PRO A 98 12.34 1.29 0.22
C PRO A 98 13.17 1.17 1.48
N LEU A 99 13.95 0.10 1.59
CA LEU A 99 14.69 -0.21 2.82
C LEU A 99 16.20 -0.09 2.63
N ASN A 100 16.85 0.56 3.57
CA ASN A 100 18.28 0.63 3.71
C ASN A 100 18.73 0.22 5.11
N GLU A 101 17.84 0.40 6.11
CA GLU A 101 18.12 0.11 7.51
C GLU A 101 16.90 -0.57 8.15
N MET A 102 17.16 -1.39 9.17
CA MET A 102 16.09 -2.12 9.87
C MET A 102 15.02 -1.20 10.49
N LYS A 103 15.41 -0.03 10.96
CA LYS A 103 14.45 0.89 11.59
C LYS A 103 13.33 1.32 10.64
N GLU A 104 13.60 1.30 9.33
CA GLU A 104 12.61 1.67 8.32
C GLU A 104 11.51 0.63 8.18
N ALA A 105 11.73 -0.57 8.68
CA ALA A 105 10.74 -1.65 8.66
C ALA A 105 9.86 -1.65 9.92
N THR A 106 10.11 -0.75 10.87
CA THR A 106 9.39 -0.71 12.14
C THR A 106 8.20 0.23 12.05
N PHE A 107 7.05 -0.26 12.48
CA PHE A 107 5.81 0.51 12.50
C PHE A 107 5.43 0.86 13.93
N GLY A 108 4.75 2.01 14.06
CA GLY A 108 4.10 2.36 15.30
C GLY A 108 4.90 3.26 16.19
N SER A 109 4.37 3.46 17.36
CA SER A 109 4.69 4.36 18.45
C SER A 109 4.67 5.81 18.06
#